data_4ece88643fec6ca17637a0791368e564
#
_entry.id   4ece88643fec6ca17637a0791368e564
#
_cell.length_a   1.000
_cell.length_b   1.000
_cell.length_c   1.000
_cell.angle_alpha   90.00
_cell.angle_beta   90.00
_cell.angle_gamma   90.00
#
_symmetry.space_group_name_H-M   'P 1'
#
loop_
_entity.id
_entity.type
_entity.pdbx_description
1 polymer ?
#
loop_
_entity_poly.entity_id
_entity_poly.type
_entity_poly.pdbx_seq_one_letter_code
_entity_poly.pdbx_strand_id
1 'polypeptide(L)'
;MITCGIASIPSREDCLKKTLDSIRNQVDIVFVALNGYEYTPPYLEFMDNVSYTFSDNSMGDAMKFQMAQHCGGYFITLDDDLSVNEGYVEEMIEGINRYGVVSYHGKFYTPPVTSYRKIERNYRCLDEVKEDSPINLIGSGCMGFKTSEFKVDIERFEKRNMSDVWVSLLAHEQGLKPMVLKHRKGHINYLYPKGQTIWQDTQDYTEHIKIMNTFIK
;
A
#
# COMPACT_ATOMS: atom_id res chain seq x y z
N MET A 1 -17.90 0.81 6.64
CA MET A 1 -16.71 0.69 7.50
C MET A 1 -15.47 0.94 6.64
N ILE A 2 -14.53 1.70 7.17
CA ILE A 2 -13.26 2.05 6.52
C ILE A 2 -12.14 1.48 7.39
N THR A 3 -11.35 0.55 6.84
CA THR A 3 -10.23 -0.06 7.54
C THR A 3 -8.92 0.35 6.85
N CYS A 4 -7.93 0.77 7.63
CA CYS A 4 -6.57 1.02 7.13
C CYS A 4 -5.62 -0.05 7.62
N GLY A 5 -4.87 -0.70 6.71
CA GLY A 5 -3.85 -1.69 7.03
C GLY A 5 -2.45 -1.09 6.91
N ILE A 6 -1.63 -1.29 7.93
CA ILE A 6 -0.23 -0.83 8.02
C ILE A 6 0.64 -2.00 8.46
N ALA A 7 1.83 -2.13 7.88
CA ALA A 7 2.87 -3.04 8.37
C ALA A 7 4.08 -2.23 8.79
N SER A 8 4.66 -2.53 9.95
CA SER A 8 5.81 -1.79 10.48
C SER A 8 6.83 -2.70 11.14
N ILE A 9 8.07 -2.24 11.21
CA ILE A 9 9.20 -2.91 11.88
C ILE A 9 9.75 -2.03 13.00
N PRO A 10 10.42 -2.58 14.03
CA PRO A 10 10.86 -1.81 15.22
C PRO A 10 11.70 -0.56 14.88
N SER A 11 12.54 -0.63 13.85
CA SER A 11 13.38 0.51 13.45
C SER A 11 12.59 1.71 12.89
N ARG A 12 11.30 1.53 12.61
CA ARG A 12 10.38 2.56 12.06
C ARG A 12 9.31 3.03 13.04
N GLU A 13 9.42 2.68 14.32
CA GLU A 13 8.42 2.99 15.35
C GLU A 13 8.08 4.49 15.42
N ASP A 14 9.09 5.38 15.33
CA ASP A 14 8.87 6.84 15.33
C ASP A 14 8.06 7.31 14.11
N CYS A 15 8.26 6.68 12.95
CA CYS A 15 7.49 6.97 11.74
C CYS A 15 6.07 6.41 11.85
N LEU A 16 5.92 5.17 12.31
CA LEU A 16 4.62 4.53 12.55
C LEU A 16 3.71 5.42 13.39
N LYS A 17 4.24 5.98 14.51
CA LYS A 17 3.45 6.88 15.34
C LYS A 17 2.91 8.07 14.56
N LYS A 18 3.74 8.73 13.77
CA LYS A 18 3.34 9.90 12.94
C LYS A 18 2.36 9.51 11.85
N THR A 19 2.56 8.34 11.23
CA THR A 19 1.62 7.78 10.25
C THR A 19 0.26 7.59 10.88
N LEU A 20 0.19 6.92 12.05
CA LEU A 20 -1.04 6.72 12.81
C LEU A 20 -1.72 8.04 13.20
N ASP A 21 -0.97 9.01 13.71
CA ASP A 21 -1.50 10.33 14.07
C ASP A 21 -2.14 11.04 12.87
N SER A 22 -1.67 10.78 11.63
CA SER A 22 -2.21 11.41 10.41
C SER A 22 -3.46 10.73 9.84
N ILE A 23 -3.62 9.41 10.06
CA ILE A 23 -4.67 8.63 9.38
C ILE A 23 -5.80 8.18 10.30
N ARG A 24 -5.53 7.89 11.60
CA ARG A 24 -6.49 7.21 12.47
C ARG A 24 -7.82 7.94 12.65
N ASN A 25 -7.82 9.27 12.61
CA ASN A 25 -9.04 10.07 12.73
C ASN A 25 -9.88 10.15 11.43
N GLN A 26 -9.36 9.61 10.32
CA GLN A 26 -10.03 9.59 9.01
C GLN A 26 -10.64 8.22 8.69
N VAL A 27 -10.42 7.19 9.52
CA VAL A 27 -10.89 5.81 9.31
C VAL A 27 -11.59 5.27 10.55
N ASP A 28 -12.42 4.23 10.39
CA ASP A 28 -13.09 3.60 11.52
C ASP A 28 -12.10 2.76 12.35
N ILE A 29 -11.19 2.01 11.69
CA ILE A 29 -10.22 1.13 12.32
C ILE A 29 -8.89 1.21 11.57
N VAL A 30 -7.78 1.29 12.30
CA VAL A 30 -6.43 1.01 11.79
C VAL A 30 -5.99 -0.34 12.32
N PHE A 31 -5.51 -1.19 11.42
CA PHE A 31 -4.89 -2.46 11.77
C PHE A 31 -3.40 -2.43 11.49
N VAL A 32 -2.57 -2.66 12.53
CA VAL A 32 -1.11 -2.61 12.43
C VAL A 32 -0.53 -4.01 12.57
N ALA A 33 0.20 -4.46 11.57
CA ALA A 33 1.06 -5.64 11.68
C ALA A 33 2.44 -5.21 12.23
N LEU A 34 2.73 -5.60 13.46
CA LEU A 34 3.99 -5.35 14.16
C LEU A 34 5.00 -6.45 13.80
N ASN A 35 5.69 -6.27 12.68
CA ASN A 35 6.61 -7.25 12.10
C ASN A 35 7.94 -7.25 12.86
N GLY A 36 8.26 -8.36 13.56
CA GLY A 36 9.51 -8.51 14.31
C GLY A 36 9.60 -7.65 15.58
N TYR A 37 8.48 -7.11 16.06
CA TYR A 37 8.45 -6.46 17.36
C TYR A 37 8.40 -7.53 18.49
N GLU A 38 9.09 -7.26 19.58
CA GLU A 38 9.08 -8.06 20.81
C GLU A 38 8.22 -7.43 21.93
N TYR A 39 7.72 -6.22 21.68
CA TYR A 39 6.90 -5.46 22.61
C TYR A 39 5.86 -4.63 21.89
N THR A 40 4.80 -4.24 22.57
CA THR A 40 3.82 -3.29 22.06
C THR A 40 4.33 -1.86 22.27
N PRO A 41 4.43 -1.03 21.23
CA PRO A 41 4.70 0.39 21.39
C PRO A 41 3.69 1.05 22.33
N PRO A 42 4.14 1.72 23.43
CA PRO A 42 3.23 2.17 24.49
C PRO A 42 2.12 3.13 24.03
N TYR A 43 2.36 3.91 22.97
CA TYR A 43 1.35 4.83 22.46
C TYR A 43 0.14 4.13 21.81
N LEU A 44 0.25 2.86 21.42
CA LEU A 44 -0.86 2.10 20.85
C LEU A 44 -1.96 1.82 21.88
N GLU A 45 -1.61 1.75 23.17
CA GLU A 45 -2.58 1.55 24.26
C GLU A 45 -3.56 2.72 24.44
N PHE A 46 -3.21 3.88 23.89
CA PHE A 46 -4.00 5.11 23.98
C PHE A 46 -4.73 5.45 22.67
N MET A 47 -4.77 4.52 21.72
CA MET A 47 -5.41 4.71 20.41
C MET A 47 -6.59 3.73 20.25
N ASP A 48 -7.78 4.13 20.68
CA ASP A 48 -8.96 3.29 20.80
C ASP A 48 -9.39 2.59 19.49
N ASN A 49 -9.10 3.20 18.33
CA ASN A 49 -9.43 2.63 17.02
C ASN A 49 -8.24 1.99 16.31
N VAL A 50 -7.15 1.70 17.02
CA VAL A 50 -5.98 0.99 16.49
C VAL A 50 -5.92 -0.40 17.09
N SER A 51 -5.97 -1.41 16.23
CA SER A 51 -5.73 -2.82 16.58
C SER A 51 -4.40 -3.28 15.98
N TYR A 52 -3.75 -4.25 16.60
CA TYR A 52 -2.46 -4.75 16.11
C TYR A 52 -2.30 -6.25 16.31
N THR A 53 -1.37 -6.82 15.55
CA THR A 53 -0.90 -8.20 15.71
C THR A 53 0.61 -8.25 15.58
N PHE A 54 1.24 -9.23 16.25
CA PHE A 54 2.65 -9.52 16.07
C PHE A 54 2.86 -10.51 14.93
N SER A 55 3.93 -10.32 14.16
CA SER A 55 4.40 -11.29 13.18
C SER A 55 5.94 -11.37 13.18
N ASP A 56 6.47 -12.47 12.66
CA ASP A 56 7.91 -12.71 12.55
C ASP A 56 8.59 -11.99 11.38
N ASN A 57 7.86 -11.13 10.69
CA ASN A 57 8.29 -10.44 9.48
C ASN A 57 8.58 -11.36 8.27
N SER A 58 8.16 -12.63 8.30
CA SER A 58 8.37 -13.55 7.16
C SER A 58 7.64 -13.11 5.90
N MET A 59 6.46 -12.50 6.04
CA MET A 59 5.64 -11.95 4.95
C MET A 59 6.00 -10.50 4.58
N GLY A 60 6.80 -9.81 5.41
CA GLY A 60 7.22 -8.43 5.15
C GLY A 60 6.07 -7.45 5.00
N ASP A 61 6.13 -6.62 3.95
CA ASP A 61 5.16 -5.57 3.65
C ASP A 61 3.75 -6.08 3.25
N ALA A 62 3.61 -7.38 2.92
CA ALA A 62 2.32 -8.00 2.64
C ALA A 62 1.37 -7.99 3.85
N MET A 63 1.92 -7.96 5.06
CA MET A 63 1.12 -7.99 6.29
C MET A 63 0.16 -6.80 6.44
N LYS A 64 0.37 -5.69 5.74
CA LYS A 64 -0.61 -4.59 5.68
C LYS A 64 -1.97 -5.02 5.09
N PHE A 65 -2.02 -6.11 4.32
CA PHE A 65 -3.24 -6.67 3.75
C PHE A 65 -3.90 -7.76 4.61
N GLN A 66 -3.31 -8.14 5.75
CA GLN A 66 -3.77 -9.27 6.57
C GLN A 66 -5.28 -9.22 6.86
N MET A 67 -5.82 -8.04 7.12
CA MET A 67 -7.24 -7.86 7.45
C MET A 67 -8.15 -7.70 6.22
N ALA A 68 -7.61 -7.59 5.00
CA ALA A 68 -8.41 -7.32 3.81
C ALA A 68 -9.48 -8.38 3.52
N GLN A 69 -9.25 -9.64 3.90
CA GLN A 69 -10.22 -10.73 3.75
C GLN A 69 -11.24 -10.82 4.90
N HIS A 70 -10.95 -10.20 6.03
CA HIS A 70 -11.72 -10.35 7.28
C HIS A 70 -12.59 -9.14 7.60
N CYS A 71 -12.47 -8.05 6.85
CA CYS A 71 -13.27 -6.84 7.03
C CYS A 71 -14.18 -6.58 5.85
N GLY A 72 -15.28 -5.85 6.10
CA GLY A 72 -16.21 -5.40 5.06
C GLY A 72 -16.08 -3.91 4.80
N GLY A 73 -16.41 -3.47 3.58
CA GLY A 73 -16.41 -2.06 3.20
C GLY A 73 -15.14 -1.62 2.49
N TYR A 74 -14.62 -0.44 2.82
CA TYR A 74 -13.42 0.10 2.21
C TYR A 74 -12.17 -0.37 2.97
N PHE A 75 -11.19 -0.82 2.22
CA PHE A 75 -9.86 -1.16 2.73
C PHE A 75 -8.82 -0.26 2.09
N ILE A 76 -8.02 0.37 2.93
CA ILE A 76 -6.93 1.27 2.52
C ILE A 76 -5.64 0.71 3.08
N THR A 77 -4.55 0.80 2.33
CA THR A 77 -3.21 0.53 2.86
C THR A 77 -2.42 1.83 2.95
N LEU A 78 -1.59 1.93 3.97
CA LEU A 78 -0.65 3.04 4.12
C LEU A 78 0.69 2.49 4.63
N ASP A 79 1.80 2.91 4.01
CA ASP A 79 3.13 2.55 4.49
C ASP A 79 3.47 3.34 5.78
N ASP A 80 4.21 2.70 6.67
CA ASP A 80 4.55 3.23 8.00
C ASP A 80 5.52 4.44 7.99
N ASP A 81 5.97 4.84 6.81
CA ASP A 81 6.84 5.99 6.57
C ASP A 81 6.16 7.13 5.79
N LEU A 82 4.84 7.08 5.65
CA LEU A 82 4.03 8.11 5.01
C LEU A 82 3.11 8.79 6.03
N SER A 83 2.94 10.10 5.90
CA SER A 83 1.86 10.83 6.55
C SER A 83 0.95 11.49 5.53
N VAL A 84 -0.33 11.57 5.85
CA VAL A 84 -1.37 12.05 4.94
C VAL A 84 -2.07 13.28 5.51
N ASN A 85 -2.58 14.14 4.63
CA ASN A 85 -3.33 15.30 5.04
C ASN A 85 -4.80 14.94 5.31
N GLU A 86 -5.51 15.85 5.94
CA GLU A 86 -6.96 15.79 6.09
C GLU A 86 -7.64 15.73 4.72
N GLY A 87 -8.70 14.93 4.60
CA GLY A 87 -9.41 14.67 3.34
C GLY A 87 -8.81 13.53 2.49
N TYR A 88 -7.64 12.97 2.85
CA TYR A 88 -7.01 11.88 2.11
C TYR A 88 -7.93 10.68 1.91
N VAL A 89 -8.61 10.25 2.98
CA VAL A 89 -9.50 9.07 2.94
C VAL A 89 -10.77 9.38 2.16
N GLU A 90 -11.33 10.56 2.29
CA GLU A 90 -12.52 10.99 1.54
C GLU A 90 -12.25 10.95 0.03
N GLU A 91 -11.17 11.59 -0.43
CA GLU A 91 -10.74 11.57 -1.83
C GLU A 91 -10.46 10.14 -2.34
N MET A 92 -9.84 9.30 -1.49
CA MET A 92 -9.60 7.88 -1.80
C MET A 92 -10.92 7.13 -2.02
N ILE A 93 -11.91 7.30 -1.14
CA ILE A 93 -13.24 6.67 -1.25
C ILE A 93 -13.96 7.11 -2.51
N GLU A 94 -13.92 8.40 -2.88
CA GLU A 94 -14.47 8.89 -4.14
C GLU A 94 -13.83 8.18 -5.34
N GLY A 95 -12.51 8.04 -5.33
CA GLY A 95 -11.77 7.31 -6.35
C GLY A 95 -12.17 5.84 -6.42
N ILE A 96 -12.27 5.14 -5.27
CA ILE A 96 -12.70 3.74 -5.20
C ILE A 96 -14.12 3.58 -5.78
N ASN A 97 -15.05 4.46 -5.43
CA ASN A 97 -16.42 4.41 -5.95
C ASN A 97 -16.49 4.61 -7.47
N ARG A 98 -15.50 5.29 -8.06
CA ARG A 98 -15.42 5.55 -9.50
C ARG A 98 -14.70 4.46 -10.27
N TYR A 99 -13.64 3.89 -9.70
CA TYR A 99 -12.70 3.04 -10.42
C TYR A 99 -12.51 1.63 -9.82
N GLY A 100 -13.01 1.37 -8.62
CA GLY A 100 -12.88 0.11 -7.90
C GLY A 100 -11.56 -0.04 -7.13
N VAL A 101 -10.43 -0.04 -7.83
CA VAL A 101 -9.08 -0.12 -7.22
C VAL A 101 -8.28 1.11 -7.60
N VAL A 102 -7.79 1.83 -6.60
CA VAL A 102 -7.05 3.07 -6.79
C VAL A 102 -5.81 3.13 -5.92
N SER A 103 -4.87 3.97 -6.30
CA SER A 103 -3.70 4.31 -5.48
C SER A 103 -3.27 5.76 -5.77
N TYR A 104 -2.46 6.34 -4.88
CA TYR A 104 -1.75 7.59 -5.16
C TYR A 104 -0.34 7.34 -5.71
N HIS A 105 0.07 6.07 -5.82
CA HIS A 105 1.35 5.66 -6.39
C HIS A 105 1.14 4.53 -7.39
N GLY A 106 1.84 4.57 -8.51
CA GLY A 106 1.76 3.48 -9.48
C GLY A 106 2.59 3.72 -10.72
N LYS A 107 2.69 2.69 -11.52
CA LYS A 107 3.50 2.72 -12.73
C LYS A 107 2.72 2.11 -13.90
N PHE A 108 3.02 2.59 -15.08
CA PHE A 108 2.54 1.99 -16.31
C PHE A 108 3.73 1.49 -17.13
N TYR A 109 3.69 0.22 -17.51
CA TYR A 109 4.69 -0.44 -18.33
C TYR A 109 4.10 -0.85 -19.66
N THR A 110 4.89 -0.70 -20.73
CA THR A 110 4.58 -1.26 -22.05
C THR A 110 5.16 -2.68 -22.14
N PRO A 111 4.36 -3.67 -22.57
CA PRO A 111 4.86 -5.02 -22.76
C PRO A 111 5.79 -5.13 -23.98
N PRO A 112 6.76 -6.07 -23.98
CA PRO A 112 7.17 -6.87 -22.83
C PRO A 112 7.99 -6.08 -21.83
N VAL A 113 7.82 -6.35 -20.53
CA VAL A 113 8.61 -5.72 -19.48
C VAL A 113 10.01 -6.35 -19.49
N THR A 114 11.01 -5.57 -19.91
CA THR A 114 12.40 -6.02 -20.01
C THR A 114 13.28 -5.51 -18.87
N SER A 115 12.82 -4.49 -18.14
CA SER A 115 13.50 -3.92 -16.98
C SER A 115 12.50 -3.27 -16.04
N TYR A 116 12.65 -3.50 -14.74
CA TYR A 116 11.83 -2.84 -13.71
C TYR A 116 12.04 -1.31 -13.66
N ARG A 117 13.16 -0.83 -14.17
CA ARG A 117 13.51 0.59 -14.23
C ARG A 117 13.10 1.28 -15.54
N LYS A 118 12.72 0.53 -16.57
CA LYS A 118 12.22 1.08 -17.84
C LYS A 118 10.71 1.28 -17.76
N ILE A 119 10.31 2.35 -17.09
CA ILE A 119 8.92 2.71 -16.81
C ILE A 119 8.45 3.69 -17.88
N GLU A 120 7.29 3.47 -18.48
CA GLU A 120 6.70 4.40 -19.44
C GLU A 120 6.11 5.62 -18.73
N ARG A 121 5.30 5.38 -17.69
CA ARG A 121 4.74 6.44 -16.84
C ARG A 121 4.90 6.06 -15.37
N ASN A 122 5.47 6.96 -14.59
CA ASN A 122 5.73 6.78 -13.17
C ASN A 122 5.00 7.86 -12.37
N TYR A 123 4.01 7.46 -11.61
CA TYR A 123 3.22 8.33 -10.75
C TYR A 123 3.65 8.12 -9.31
N ARG A 124 4.27 9.13 -8.72
CA ARG A 124 4.81 9.06 -7.36
C ARG A 124 3.90 9.83 -6.41
N CYS A 125 3.54 9.21 -5.30
CA CYS A 125 2.65 9.81 -4.29
C CYS A 125 3.18 11.11 -3.65
N LEU A 126 4.48 11.37 -3.77
CA LEU A 126 5.13 12.58 -3.26
C LEU A 126 5.18 13.73 -4.26
N ASP A 127 4.88 13.46 -5.53
CA ASP A 127 4.87 14.45 -6.61
C ASP A 127 3.42 14.92 -6.87
N GLU A 128 3.25 15.86 -7.78
CA GLU A 128 1.93 16.22 -8.28
C GLU A 128 1.51 15.26 -9.39
N VAL A 129 0.28 14.76 -9.34
CA VAL A 129 -0.39 14.04 -10.42
C VAL A 129 -1.62 14.84 -10.85
N LYS A 130 -1.63 15.34 -12.09
CA LYS A 130 -2.63 16.33 -12.55
C LYS A 130 -3.98 15.73 -12.90
N GLU A 131 -4.03 14.44 -13.27
CA GLU A 131 -5.24 13.75 -13.71
C GLU A 131 -5.21 12.28 -13.29
N ASP A 132 -6.41 11.72 -13.04
CA ASP A 132 -6.56 10.29 -12.80
C ASP A 132 -6.07 9.52 -14.03
N SER A 133 -5.20 8.54 -13.83
CA SER A 133 -4.52 7.85 -14.93
C SER A 133 -4.46 6.34 -14.71
N PRO A 134 -4.60 5.53 -15.79
CA PRO A 134 -4.49 4.08 -15.67
C PRO A 134 -3.05 3.66 -15.34
N ILE A 135 -2.95 2.64 -14.51
CA ILE A 135 -1.69 1.99 -14.14
C ILE A 135 -1.84 0.47 -14.29
N ASN A 136 -0.73 -0.24 -14.47
CA ASN A 136 -0.70 -1.70 -14.48
C ASN A 136 0.24 -2.29 -13.42
N LEU A 137 0.94 -1.45 -12.67
CA LEU A 137 1.61 -1.81 -11.43
C LEU A 137 1.16 -0.83 -10.34
N ILE A 138 0.43 -1.35 -9.34
CA ILE A 138 -0.13 -0.59 -8.21
C ILE A 138 0.98 -0.34 -7.19
N GLY A 139 1.08 0.87 -6.66
CA GLY A 139 1.86 1.13 -5.46
C GLY A 139 1.04 0.79 -4.22
N SER A 140 1.40 -0.27 -3.54
CA SER A 140 0.66 -0.82 -2.40
C SER A 140 0.78 0.01 -1.12
N GLY A 141 1.65 1.00 -1.10
CA GLY A 141 1.90 1.85 0.08
C GLY A 141 0.87 2.94 0.32
N CYS A 142 -0.07 3.18 -0.60
CA CYS A 142 -1.11 4.21 -0.49
C CYS A 142 -2.27 3.91 -1.45
N MET A 143 -2.84 2.70 -1.37
CA MET A 143 -3.92 2.24 -2.23
C MET A 143 -5.21 2.00 -1.46
N GLY A 144 -6.32 1.87 -2.20
CA GLY A 144 -7.61 1.55 -1.61
C GLY A 144 -8.55 0.81 -2.57
N PHE A 145 -9.49 0.07 -1.98
CA PHE A 145 -10.49 -0.71 -2.69
C PHE A 145 -11.68 -1.09 -1.81
N LYS A 146 -12.77 -1.60 -2.39
CA LYS A 146 -13.84 -2.28 -1.65
C LYS A 146 -13.55 -3.77 -1.54
N THR A 147 -13.63 -4.32 -0.33
CA THR A 147 -13.39 -5.75 -0.07
C THR A 147 -14.45 -6.67 -0.72
N SER A 148 -15.61 -6.13 -1.09
CA SER A 148 -16.62 -6.86 -1.87
C SER A 148 -16.25 -7.01 -3.36
N GLU A 149 -15.45 -6.08 -3.89
CA GLU A 149 -15.13 -5.96 -5.31
C GLU A 149 -13.73 -6.48 -5.66
N PHE A 150 -12.79 -6.38 -4.71
CA PHE A 150 -11.42 -6.87 -4.87
C PHE A 150 -11.01 -7.75 -3.69
N LYS A 151 -10.58 -8.97 -3.99
CA LYS A 151 -10.13 -9.95 -2.99
C LYS A 151 -8.60 -10.04 -3.00
N VAL A 152 -8.00 -9.68 -1.88
CA VAL A 152 -6.55 -9.76 -1.67
C VAL A 152 -6.25 -10.90 -0.71
N ASP A 153 -5.71 -11.98 -1.25
CA ASP A 153 -5.24 -13.14 -0.49
C ASP A 153 -3.72 -13.08 -0.35
N ILE A 154 -3.22 -12.78 0.85
CA ILE A 154 -1.79 -12.67 1.11
C ILE A 154 -1.05 -14.01 1.05
N GLU A 155 -1.73 -15.15 1.20
CA GLU A 155 -1.12 -16.47 1.06
C GLU A 155 -0.64 -16.73 -0.38
N ARG A 156 -1.16 -15.98 -1.34
CA ARG A 156 -0.72 -15.98 -2.73
C ARG A 156 0.52 -15.13 -3.00
N PHE A 157 1.02 -14.40 -2.00
CA PHE A 157 2.23 -13.60 -2.12
C PHE A 157 3.45 -14.48 -1.85
N GLU A 158 3.90 -15.21 -2.87
CA GLU A 158 4.96 -16.22 -2.78
C GLU A 158 6.32 -15.67 -2.31
N LYS A 159 6.56 -14.37 -2.49
CA LYS A 159 7.80 -13.69 -2.08
C LYS A 159 7.48 -12.41 -1.33
N ARG A 160 8.14 -12.25 -0.18
CA ARG A 160 8.04 -11.05 0.65
C ARG A 160 8.56 -9.81 -0.08
N ASN A 161 8.12 -8.63 0.37
CA ASN A 161 8.58 -7.32 -0.11
C ASN A 161 8.34 -7.08 -1.61
N MET A 162 7.31 -7.69 -2.17
CA MET A 162 6.89 -7.54 -3.56
C MET A 162 5.38 -7.26 -3.67
N SER A 163 4.78 -6.65 -2.66
CA SER A 163 3.32 -6.45 -2.59
C SER A 163 2.75 -5.70 -3.78
N ASP A 164 3.50 -4.73 -4.35
CA ASP A 164 3.10 -4.01 -5.56
C ASP A 164 2.84 -4.97 -6.74
N VAL A 165 3.71 -5.96 -6.91
CA VAL A 165 3.59 -6.92 -8.00
C VAL A 165 2.44 -7.90 -7.75
N TRP A 166 2.37 -8.44 -6.53
CA TRP A 166 1.35 -9.44 -6.18
C TRP A 166 -0.07 -8.84 -6.20
N VAL A 167 -0.27 -7.67 -5.62
CA VAL A 167 -1.58 -7.01 -5.63
C VAL A 167 -2.01 -6.63 -7.05
N SER A 168 -1.06 -6.27 -7.92
CA SER A 168 -1.34 -5.96 -9.32
C SER A 168 -1.72 -7.22 -10.12
N LEU A 169 -1.04 -8.34 -9.88
CA LEU A 169 -1.41 -9.63 -10.45
C LEU A 169 -2.83 -10.03 -10.05
N LEU A 170 -3.15 -9.95 -8.74
CA LEU A 170 -4.49 -10.26 -8.23
C LEU A 170 -5.57 -9.35 -8.85
N ALA A 171 -5.28 -8.06 -9.01
CA ALA A 171 -6.21 -7.12 -9.65
C ALA A 171 -6.44 -7.49 -11.12
N HIS A 172 -5.38 -7.83 -11.86
CA HIS A 172 -5.48 -8.26 -13.25
C HIS A 172 -6.28 -9.56 -13.39
N GLU A 173 -6.02 -10.58 -12.57
CA GLU A 173 -6.75 -11.86 -12.58
C GLU A 173 -8.25 -11.70 -12.30
N GLN A 174 -8.61 -10.69 -11.50
CA GLN A 174 -10.00 -10.35 -11.21
C GLN A 174 -10.61 -9.36 -12.22
N GLY A 175 -9.90 -9.06 -13.32
CA GLY A 175 -10.38 -8.19 -14.40
C GLY A 175 -10.45 -6.70 -14.03
N LEU A 176 -9.80 -6.27 -12.96
CA LEU A 176 -9.81 -4.90 -12.48
C LEU A 176 -8.80 -4.03 -13.26
N LYS A 177 -9.11 -2.75 -13.36
CA LYS A 177 -8.28 -1.75 -14.05
C LYS A 177 -7.88 -0.65 -13.05
N PRO A 178 -6.76 -0.83 -12.35
CA PRO A 178 -6.34 0.12 -11.33
C PRO A 178 -6.03 1.51 -11.91
N MET A 179 -6.33 2.53 -11.11
CA MET A 179 -6.06 3.92 -11.44
C MET A 179 -5.17 4.58 -10.39
N VAL A 180 -4.27 5.44 -10.81
CA VAL A 180 -3.69 6.43 -9.91
C VAL A 180 -4.59 7.65 -9.86
N LEU A 181 -4.84 8.17 -8.65
CA LEU A 181 -5.66 9.37 -8.45
C LEU A 181 -4.83 10.64 -8.62
N LYS A 182 -5.44 11.67 -9.20
CA LYS A 182 -4.86 13.02 -9.20
C LYS A 182 -4.65 13.49 -7.76
N HIS A 183 -3.55 14.18 -7.54
CA HIS A 183 -3.26 14.78 -6.24
C HIS A 183 -2.20 15.88 -6.37
N ARG A 184 -2.24 16.84 -5.46
CA ARG A 184 -1.24 17.90 -5.38
C ARG A 184 0.02 17.41 -4.66
N LYS A 185 1.14 18.02 -4.95
CA LYS A 185 2.36 17.82 -4.15
C LYS A 185 2.09 18.17 -2.68
N GLY A 186 2.59 17.34 -1.76
CA GLY A 186 2.38 17.50 -0.32
C GLY A 186 1.03 16.97 0.18
N HIS A 187 0.23 16.30 -0.67
CA HIS A 187 -0.95 15.55 -0.22
C HIS A 187 -0.56 14.36 0.66
N ILE A 188 0.57 13.73 0.32
CA ILE A 188 1.25 12.69 1.08
C ILE A 188 2.68 13.17 1.33
N ASN A 189 3.20 12.94 2.53
CA ASN A 189 4.54 13.36 2.92
C ASN A 189 5.36 12.15 3.38
N TYR A 190 6.65 12.13 3.01
CA TYR A 190 7.59 11.09 3.43
C TYR A 190 8.24 11.44 4.77
N LEU A 191 8.28 10.50 5.70
CA LEU A 191 8.73 10.72 7.07
C LEU A 191 10.23 10.45 7.30
N TYR A 192 10.95 10.05 6.26
CA TYR A 192 12.39 9.80 6.29
C TYR A 192 12.83 8.86 7.43
N PRO A 193 12.39 7.58 7.41
CA PRO A 193 12.76 6.61 8.45
C PRO A 193 14.27 6.42 8.52
N LYS A 194 14.76 6.09 9.73
CA LYS A 194 16.15 5.66 9.89
C LYS A 194 16.35 4.26 9.30
N GLY A 195 17.47 4.04 8.62
CA GLY A 195 17.80 2.75 8.00
C GLY A 195 17.42 2.66 6.52
N GLN A 196 17.63 1.48 5.94
CA GLN A 196 17.39 1.22 4.53
C GLN A 196 15.92 0.93 4.28
N THR A 197 15.45 1.26 3.09
CA THR A 197 14.10 0.92 2.62
C THR A 197 14.15 -0.34 1.76
N ILE A 198 13.03 -1.05 1.63
CA ILE A 198 12.90 -2.22 0.75
C ILE A 198 13.40 -1.89 -0.67
N TRP A 199 13.08 -0.70 -1.17
CA TRP A 199 13.51 -0.25 -2.51
C TRP A 199 15.02 -0.06 -2.63
N GLN A 200 15.70 0.38 -1.57
CA GLN A 200 17.17 0.52 -1.54
C GLN A 200 17.86 -0.84 -1.44
N ASP A 201 17.26 -1.79 -0.73
CA ASP A 201 17.80 -3.14 -0.54
C ASP A 201 17.59 -4.03 -1.76
N THR A 202 16.54 -3.80 -2.55
CA THR A 202 16.24 -4.62 -3.73
C THR A 202 17.17 -4.26 -4.89
N GLN A 203 18.10 -5.14 -5.20
CA GLN A 203 19.03 -4.98 -6.33
C GLN A 203 18.68 -5.87 -7.53
N ASP A 204 18.04 -7.01 -7.29
CA ASP A 204 17.61 -7.94 -8.33
C ASP A 204 16.08 -7.90 -8.51
N TYR A 205 15.65 -7.52 -9.70
CA TYR A 205 14.25 -7.42 -10.11
C TYR A 205 13.81 -8.56 -11.05
N THR A 206 14.60 -9.61 -11.21
CA THR A 206 14.32 -10.73 -12.16
C THR A 206 12.95 -11.34 -11.89
N GLU A 207 12.64 -11.65 -10.63
CA GLU A 207 11.34 -12.23 -10.29
C GLU A 207 10.18 -11.22 -10.45
N HIS A 208 10.38 -9.94 -10.14
CA HIS A 208 9.38 -8.91 -10.41
C HIS A 208 9.01 -8.90 -11.89
N ILE A 209 10.02 -8.86 -12.78
CA ILE A 209 9.84 -8.83 -14.23
C ILE A 209 9.15 -10.10 -14.72
N LYS A 210 9.55 -11.26 -14.22
CA LYS A 210 8.95 -12.55 -14.58
C LYS A 210 7.45 -12.56 -14.29
N ILE A 211 7.06 -12.17 -13.06
CA ILE A 211 5.66 -12.13 -12.66
C ILE A 211 4.90 -11.04 -13.43
N MET A 212 5.47 -9.85 -13.59
CA MET A 212 4.84 -8.75 -14.33
C MET A 212 4.51 -9.17 -15.78
N ASN A 213 5.37 -9.92 -16.46
CA ASN A 213 5.12 -10.42 -17.81
C ASN A 213 4.02 -11.49 -17.89
N THR A 214 3.51 -12.00 -16.78
CA THR A 214 2.33 -12.89 -16.79
C THR A 214 1.03 -12.12 -16.99
N PHE A 215 0.98 -10.87 -16.54
CA PHE A 215 -0.25 -10.06 -16.56
C PHE A 215 -0.15 -8.74 -17.36
N ILE A 216 1.04 -8.17 -17.57
CA ILE A 216 1.25 -7.00 -18.43
C ILE A 216 1.49 -7.51 -19.88
N LYS A 217 0.41 -7.55 -20.69
CA LYS A 217 0.39 -8.08 -22.05
C LYS A 217 -0.04 -7.02 -23.05
#